data_2b6df4aceff1a8f84b9a5b47a1bdba3a
#
_entry.id   2b6df4aceff1a8f84b9a5b47a1bdba3a
#
_cell.length_a   1.000
_cell.length_b   1.000
_cell.length_c   1.000
_cell.angle_alpha   90.00
_cell.angle_beta   90.00
_cell.angle_gamma   90.00
#
_symmetry.space_group_name_H-M   'P 1'
#
loop_
_entity.id
_entity.type
_entity.pdbx_description
1 polymer ?
#
loop_
_entity_poly.entity_id
_entity_poly.type
_entity_poly.pdbx_seq_one_letter_code
_entity_poly.pdbx_strand_id
1 'polypeptide(L)'
;MRLDKLLVERGLVPSREKGQALILAGRVLVDEQKIEKAGAAVETESTIRLLGDDLRYVSRGGLKLERALEHWAIDVTGLTCMDVGASTGGFTDCLLQHGAAKVIAVDTGYGQIDARLRADGRVRLLEKTNARYLEPDQIREPVQMVTMDVSFISATLVLPAVVRSAFAAAAEGPRHVVTLVKPQFEVGRERVGKGGIVRDEHAQQDAVEKVRAAVEDLGGREIKTIDSPIRGAEGNREFLLYAKF
;
A
#
# COMPACT_ATOMS: atom_id res chain seq x y z
N MET A 1 -17.78 28.85 -13.58
CA MET A 1 -18.17 28.02 -12.41
C MET A 1 -16.92 27.65 -11.59
N ARG A 2 -17.04 27.22 -10.33
CA ARG A 2 -15.87 26.67 -9.59
C ARG A 2 -15.55 25.27 -10.11
N LEU A 3 -14.27 24.98 -10.33
CA LEU A 3 -13.82 23.72 -10.90
C LEU A 3 -14.23 22.51 -10.04
N ASP A 4 -14.13 22.59 -8.70
CA ASP A 4 -14.53 21.50 -7.79
C ASP A 4 -16.05 21.18 -7.87
N LYS A 5 -16.88 22.14 -8.19
CA LYS A 5 -18.32 21.92 -8.45
C LYS A 5 -18.57 21.36 -9.84
N LEU A 6 -17.89 21.88 -10.85
CA LEU A 6 -18.07 21.45 -12.24
C LEU A 6 -17.68 19.98 -12.42
N LEU A 7 -16.66 19.50 -11.73
CA LEU A 7 -16.28 18.08 -11.74
C LEU A 7 -17.42 17.16 -11.28
N VAL A 8 -18.14 17.56 -10.23
CA VAL A 8 -19.29 16.77 -9.72
C VAL A 8 -20.49 16.86 -10.67
N GLU A 9 -20.82 18.04 -11.16
CA GLU A 9 -21.95 18.25 -12.09
C GLU A 9 -21.79 17.47 -13.39
N ARG A 10 -20.54 17.34 -13.87
CA ARG A 10 -20.23 16.52 -15.07
C ARG A 10 -20.06 15.04 -14.77
N GLY A 11 -20.26 14.58 -13.54
CA GLY A 11 -20.09 13.18 -13.15
C GLY A 11 -18.66 12.67 -13.22
N LEU A 12 -17.68 13.57 -13.32
CA LEU A 12 -16.26 13.21 -13.39
C LEU A 12 -15.68 12.74 -12.05
N VAL A 13 -16.35 13.09 -10.95
CA VAL A 13 -15.99 12.67 -9.59
C VAL A 13 -17.27 12.43 -8.77
N PRO A 14 -17.24 11.50 -7.80
CA PRO A 14 -18.41 11.18 -6.99
C PRO A 14 -18.74 12.23 -5.92
N SER A 15 -17.78 13.03 -5.51
CA SER A 15 -18.00 14.09 -4.51
C SER A 15 -17.08 15.28 -4.72
N ARG A 16 -17.44 16.40 -4.10
CA ARG A 16 -16.68 17.65 -4.18
C ARG A 16 -15.31 17.53 -3.49
N GLU A 17 -15.23 16.81 -2.38
CA GLU A 17 -14.00 16.52 -1.66
C GLU A 17 -13.03 15.73 -2.54
N LYS A 18 -13.53 14.74 -3.27
CA LYS A 18 -12.72 13.97 -4.23
C LYS A 18 -12.20 14.87 -5.36
N GLY A 19 -13.07 15.75 -5.88
CA GLY A 19 -12.68 16.75 -6.89
C GLY A 19 -11.57 17.68 -6.39
N GLN A 20 -11.70 18.19 -5.17
CA GLN A 20 -10.69 19.04 -4.56
C GLN A 20 -9.35 18.31 -4.38
N ALA A 21 -9.37 17.06 -3.92
CA ALA A 21 -8.17 16.25 -3.77
C ALA A 21 -7.45 16.05 -5.12
N LEU A 22 -8.18 15.77 -6.21
CA LEU A 22 -7.60 15.61 -7.54
C LEU A 22 -7.00 16.92 -8.08
N ILE A 23 -7.68 18.05 -7.85
CA ILE A 23 -7.18 19.37 -8.29
C ILE A 23 -5.90 19.72 -7.54
N LEU A 24 -5.87 19.58 -6.20
CA LEU A 24 -4.70 19.85 -5.36
C LEU A 24 -3.53 18.91 -5.69
N ALA A 25 -3.82 17.68 -6.10
CA ALA A 25 -2.82 16.72 -6.59
C ALA A 25 -2.32 17.05 -8.00
N GLY A 26 -2.81 18.13 -8.65
CA GLY A 26 -2.46 18.52 -10.00
C GLY A 26 -2.90 17.51 -11.07
N ARG A 27 -3.98 16.79 -10.82
CA ARG A 27 -4.50 15.73 -11.70
C ARG A 27 -5.69 16.18 -12.54
N VAL A 28 -5.93 17.48 -12.63
CA VAL A 28 -7.02 18.05 -13.43
C VAL A 28 -6.44 19.02 -14.46
N LEU A 29 -6.69 18.74 -15.73
CA LEU A 29 -6.46 19.69 -16.82
C LEU A 29 -7.77 20.34 -17.21
N VAL A 30 -7.72 21.65 -17.42
CA VAL A 30 -8.80 22.43 -18.01
C VAL A 30 -8.22 23.07 -19.27
N ASP A 31 -8.78 22.76 -20.43
CA ASP A 31 -8.28 23.20 -21.73
C ASP A 31 -6.76 22.92 -21.89
N GLU A 32 -6.35 21.70 -21.51
CA GLU A 32 -4.96 21.19 -21.48
C GLU A 32 -4.02 21.92 -20.51
N GLN A 33 -4.51 22.84 -19.69
CA GLN A 33 -3.72 23.52 -18.67
C GLN A 33 -3.98 22.91 -17.28
N LYS A 34 -2.90 22.60 -16.57
CA LYS A 34 -2.95 22.05 -15.23
C LYS A 34 -3.49 23.07 -14.22
N ILE A 35 -4.55 22.74 -13.50
CA ILE A 35 -5.12 23.58 -12.45
C ILE A 35 -4.89 22.91 -11.09
N GLU A 36 -4.28 23.65 -10.18
CA GLU A 36 -3.95 23.19 -8.82
C GLU A 36 -4.76 23.89 -7.72
N LYS A 37 -5.65 24.81 -8.08
CA LYS A 37 -6.50 25.54 -7.14
C LYS A 37 -7.94 25.06 -7.24
N ALA A 38 -8.42 24.36 -6.21
CA ALA A 38 -9.76 23.75 -6.18
C ALA A 38 -10.91 24.76 -6.43
N GLY A 39 -10.73 25.99 -5.96
CA GLY A 39 -11.71 27.09 -6.16
C GLY A 39 -11.53 27.87 -7.45
N ALA A 40 -10.66 27.45 -8.38
CA ALA A 40 -10.47 28.14 -9.65
C ALA A 40 -11.80 28.30 -10.39
N ALA A 41 -12.05 29.49 -10.90
CA ALA A 41 -13.17 29.77 -11.77
C ALA A 41 -12.83 29.27 -13.18
N VAL A 42 -13.68 28.43 -13.75
CA VAL A 42 -13.55 27.89 -15.11
C VAL A 42 -14.86 28.08 -15.84
N GLU A 43 -14.80 28.14 -17.15
CA GLU A 43 -16.01 28.18 -17.98
C GLU A 43 -16.72 26.82 -17.96
N THR A 44 -18.04 26.86 -17.98
CA THR A 44 -18.86 25.63 -17.95
C THR A 44 -18.62 24.74 -19.16
N GLU A 45 -18.18 25.28 -20.26
CA GLU A 45 -17.93 24.56 -21.52
C GLU A 45 -16.45 24.10 -21.68
N SER A 46 -15.56 24.51 -20.77
CA SER A 46 -14.15 24.11 -20.84
C SER A 46 -13.99 22.59 -20.92
N THR A 47 -13.04 22.15 -21.72
CA THR A 47 -12.67 20.72 -21.79
C THR A 47 -11.93 20.31 -20.52
N ILE A 48 -12.51 19.39 -19.77
CA ILE A 48 -11.87 18.87 -18.56
C ILE A 48 -11.33 17.48 -18.83
N ARG A 49 -10.05 17.28 -18.54
CA ARG A 49 -9.40 15.98 -18.59
C ARG A 49 -8.78 15.66 -17.24
N LEU A 50 -9.13 14.52 -16.66
CA LEU A 50 -8.48 14.01 -15.48
C LEU A 50 -7.18 13.32 -15.88
N LEU A 51 -6.08 13.73 -15.25
CA LEU A 51 -4.79 13.08 -15.44
C LEU A 51 -4.70 11.82 -14.56
N GLY A 52 -4.52 10.72 -15.22
CA GLY A 52 -4.49 9.40 -14.59
C GLY A 52 -5.91 8.91 -14.38
N ASP A 53 -6.25 8.00 -15.23
CA ASP A 53 -7.45 7.20 -15.20
C ASP A 53 -7.71 6.62 -13.82
N ASP A 54 -8.94 6.19 -13.64
CA ASP A 54 -9.41 5.42 -12.50
C ASP A 54 -8.25 4.64 -11.90
N LEU A 55 -7.82 5.06 -10.70
CA LEU A 55 -6.87 4.22 -9.98
C LEU A 55 -7.51 2.84 -9.98
N ARG A 56 -6.90 1.88 -10.66
CA ARG A 56 -7.36 0.49 -10.68
C ARG A 56 -7.68 0.00 -9.28
N TYR A 57 -6.98 0.56 -8.29
CA TYR A 57 -7.14 0.33 -6.87
C TYR A 57 -7.50 1.62 -6.14
N VAL A 58 -8.04 1.51 -4.93
CA VAL A 58 -8.42 2.65 -4.09
C VAL A 58 -7.26 3.62 -3.80
N SER A 59 -6.01 3.17 -3.98
CA SER A 59 -4.81 4.01 -3.93
C SER A 59 -3.69 3.47 -4.81
N ARG A 60 -2.67 4.30 -5.07
CA ARG A 60 -1.47 3.91 -5.83
C ARG A 60 -0.71 2.73 -5.21
N GLY A 61 -0.91 2.48 -3.91
CA GLY A 61 -0.32 1.33 -3.22
C GLY A 61 -0.63 0.01 -3.93
N GLY A 62 -1.85 -0.17 -4.42
CA GLY A 62 -2.25 -1.39 -5.12
C GLY A 62 -1.35 -1.77 -6.31
N LEU A 63 -0.83 -0.77 -7.04
CA LEU A 63 0.10 -1.00 -8.16
C LEU A 63 1.44 -1.62 -7.71
N LYS A 64 1.87 -1.34 -6.48
CA LYS A 64 3.09 -1.95 -5.92
C LYS A 64 2.89 -3.44 -5.71
N LEU A 65 1.77 -3.81 -5.07
CA LEU A 65 1.47 -5.21 -4.82
C LEU A 65 1.18 -5.97 -6.11
N GLU A 66 0.42 -5.39 -7.03
CA GLU A 66 0.17 -5.96 -8.36
C GLU A 66 1.48 -6.35 -9.05
N ARG A 67 2.47 -5.44 -9.04
CA ARG A 67 3.80 -5.71 -9.60
C ARG A 67 4.46 -6.94 -8.95
N ALA A 68 4.32 -7.11 -7.64
CA ALA A 68 4.87 -8.27 -6.93
C ALA A 68 4.15 -9.57 -7.32
N LEU A 69 2.81 -9.55 -7.33
CA LEU A 69 1.99 -10.71 -7.70
C LEU A 69 2.31 -11.19 -9.12
N GLU A 70 2.36 -10.26 -10.06
CA GLU A 70 2.69 -10.56 -11.47
C GLU A 70 4.12 -11.07 -11.64
N HIS A 71 5.10 -10.35 -11.06
CA HIS A 71 6.52 -10.67 -11.25
C HIS A 71 6.91 -12.04 -10.69
N TRP A 72 6.36 -12.41 -9.55
CA TRP A 72 6.66 -13.69 -8.89
C TRP A 72 5.59 -14.76 -9.15
N ALA A 73 4.61 -14.46 -10.00
CA ALA A 73 3.49 -15.36 -10.33
C ALA A 73 2.79 -15.91 -9.06
N ILE A 74 2.50 -15.00 -8.11
CA ILE A 74 1.80 -15.37 -6.87
C ILE A 74 0.30 -15.37 -7.13
N ASP A 75 -0.31 -16.55 -7.07
CA ASP A 75 -1.76 -16.69 -7.12
C ASP A 75 -2.34 -16.59 -5.71
N VAL A 76 -3.18 -15.57 -5.49
CA VAL A 76 -3.87 -15.35 -4.20
C VAL A 76 -5.34 -15.77 -4.25
N THR A 77 -5.77 -16.41 -5.34
CA THR A 77 -7.16 -16.85 -5.52
C THR A 77 -7.57 -17.81 -4.41
N GLY A 78 -8.65 -17.50 -3.72
CA GLY A 78 -9.20 -18.30 -2.63
C GLY A 78 -8.41 -18.24 -1.32
N LEU A 79 -7.29 -17.50 -1.25
CA LEU A 79 -6.46 -17.42 -0.05
C LEU A 79 -7.06 -16.45 0.99
N THR A 80 -6.75 -16.73 2.27
CA THR A 80 -6.85 -15.75 3.34
C THR A 80 -5.56 -14.97 3.43
N CYS A 81 -5.64 -13.66 3.23
CA CYS A 81 -4.52 -12.73 3.21
C CYS A 81 -4.54 -11.81 4.45
N MET A 82 -3.36 -11.33 4.85
CA MET A 82 -3.24 -10.28 5.86
C MET A 82 -2.48 -9.10 5.25
N ASP A 83 -3.08 -7.91 5.32
CA ASP A 83 -2.51 -6.65 4.84
C ASP A 83 -2.12 -5.78 6.03
N VAL A 84 -0.82 -5.59 6.25
CA VAL A 84 -0.25 -4.87 7.40
C VAL A 84 0.20 -3.48 6.98
N GLY A 85 -0.40 -2.46 7.59
CA GLY A 85 -0.27 -1.06 7.17
C GLY A 85 -1.26 -0.74 6.05
N ALA A 86 -2.51 -1.19 6.20
CA ALA A 86 -3.52 -1.12 5.15
C ALA A 86 -3.85 0.31 4.69
N SER A 87 -3.77 1.31 5.58
CA SER A 87 -4.04 2.73 5.29
C SER A 87 -5.38 2.91 4.56
N THR A 88 -5.36 3.45 3.33
CA THR A 88 -6.56 3.60 2.49
C THR A 88 -7.05 2.30 1.86
N GLY A 89 -6.28 1.21 1.96
CA GLY A 89 -6.66 -0.12 1.46
C GLY A 89 -6.13 -0.48 0.07
N GLY A 90 -5.05 0.14 -0.40
CA GLY A 90 -4.52 -0.13 -1.72
C GLY A 90 -4.10 -1.59 -1.93
N PHE A 91 -3.39 -2.18 -0.97
CA PHE A 91 -3.00 -3.59 -1.02
C PHE A 91 -4.21 -4.50 -0.81
N THR A 92 -5.06 -4.18 0.15
CA THR A 92 -6.33 -4.88 0.40
C THR A 92 -7.18 -5.00 -0.87
N ASP A 93 -7.39 -3.89 -1.58
CA ASP A 93 -8.15 -3.84 -2.83
C ASP A 93 -7.48 -4.67 -3.93
N CYS A 94 -6.16 -4.60 -4.06
CA CYS A 94 -5.39 -5.42 -4.99
C CYS A 94 -5.59 -6.93 -4.71
N LEU A 95 -5.46 -7.37 -3.47
CA LEU A 95 -5.69 -8.76 -3.08
C LEU A 95 -7.10 -9.23 -3.44
N LEU A 96 -8.12 -8.44 -3.13
CA LEU A 96 -9.52 -8.77 -3.42
C LEU A 96 -9.81 -8.84 -4.93
N GLN A 97 -9.24 -7.93 -5.72
CA GLN A 97 -9.38 -7.94 -7.19
C GLN A 97 -8.65 -9.11 -7.83
N HIS A 98 -7.58 -9.64 -7.19
CA HIS A 98 -6.88 -10.85 -7.60
C HIS A 98 -7.47 -12.15 -7.02
N GLY A 99 -8.67 -12.07 -6.43
CA GLY A 99 -9.44 -13.25 -6.05
C GLY A 99 -9.19 -13.76 -4.62
N ALA A 100 -8.54 -13.00 -3.74
CA ALA A 100 -8.43 -13.38 -2.34
C ALA A 100 -9.83 -13.60 -1.73
N ALA A 101 -10.00 -14.72 -1.02
CA ALA A 101 -11.26 -15.05 -0.37
C ALA A 101 -11.52 -14.16 0.85
N LYS A 102 -10.46 -13.74 1.53
CA LYS A 102 -10.54 -12.89 2.71
C LYS A 102 -9.27 -12.07 2.88
N VAL A 103 -9.43 -10.84 3.38
CA VAL A 103 -8.30 -9.97 3.76
C VAL A 103 -8.49 -9.46 5.19
N ILE A 104 -7.52 -9.72 6.04
CA ILE A 104 -7.40 -9.14 7.38
C ILE A 104 -6.52 -7.90 7.26
N ALA A 105 -7.14 -6.73 7.28
CA ALA A 105 -6.45 -5.45 7.13
C ALA A 105 -6.12 -4.86 8.51
N VAL A 106 -4.81 -4.72 8.78
CA VAL A 106 -4.26 -4.26 10.07
C VAL A 106 -3.68 -2.87 9.92
N ASP A 107 -4.12 -1.91 10.73
CA ASP A 107 -3.57 -0.55 10.72
C ASP A 107 -3.61 0.09 12.13
N THR A 108 -2.63 0.96 12.40
CA THR A 108 -2.61 1.78 13.63
C THR A 108 -3.63 2.92 13.58
N GLY A 109 -4.00 3.36 12.39
CA GLY A 109 -4.99 4.39 12.13
C GLY A 109 -6.43 3.93 12.39
N TYR A 110 -7.33 4.87 12.24
CA TYR A 110 -8.77 4.63 12.35
C TYR A 110 -9.52 5.41 11.27
N GLY A 111 -10.46 4.76 10.61
CA GLY A 111 -11.32 5.39 9.61
C GLY A 111 -10.63 5.76 8.29
N GLN A 112 -9.42 5.27 8.04
CA GLN A 112 -8.64 5.60 6.85
C GLN A 112 -9.02 4.77 5.62
N ILE A 113 -9.44 3.53 5.83
CA ILE A 113 -9.74 2.60 4.74
C ILE A 113 -10.94 3.08 3.92
N ASP A 114 -10.89 2.88 2.62
CA ASP A 114 -11.97 3.24 1.67
C ASP A 114 -13.30 2.62 2.11
N ALA A 115 -14.39 3.39 1.99
CA ALA A 115 -15.72 2.97 2.44
C ALA A 115 -16.22 1.69 1.75
N ARG A 116 -15.84 1.46 0.49
CA ARG A 116 -16.19 0.25 -0.27
C ARG A 116 -15.54 -0.99 0.34
N LEU A 117 -14.26 -0.88 0.71
CA LEU A 117 -13.52 -1.97 1.35
C LEU A 117 -14.03 -2.22 2.77
N ARG A 118 -14.40 -1.17 3.50
CA ARG A 118 -15.00 -1.30 4.84
C ARG A 118 -16.35 -2.03 4.79
N ALA A 119 -17.10 -1.87 3.71
CA ALA A 119 -18.40 -2.54 3.51
C ALA A 119 -18.28 -3.94 2.88
N ASP A 120 -17.11 -4.33 2.38
CA ASP A 120 -16.90 -5.64 1.75
C ASP A 120 -16.82 -6.74 2.83
N GLY A 121 -17.73 -7.71 2.78
CA GLY A 121 -17.80 -8.81 3.74
C GLY A 121 -16.56 -9.72 3.78
N ARG A 122 -15.68 -9.63 2.77
CA ARG A 122 -14.39 -10.33 2.73
C ARG A 122 -13.29 -9.61 3.52
N VAL A 123 -13.51 -8.36 3.92
CA VAL A 123 -12.54 -7.54 4.65
C VAL A 123 -12.84 -7.55 6.14
N ARG A 124 -11.87 -8.00 6.93
CA ARG A 124 -11.89 -7.86 8.37
C ARG A 124 -10.89 -6.80 8.79
N LEU A 125 -11.37 -5.74 9.46
CA LEU A 125 -10.53 -4.61 9.88
C LEU A 125 -10.06 -4.79 11.32
N LEU A 126 -8.75 -4.62 11.51
CA LEU A 126 -8.09 -4.47 12.81
C LEU A 126 -7.47 -3.07 12.87
N GLU A 127 -8.31 -2.07 13.08
CA GLU A 127 -7.88 -0.67 13.24
C GLU A 127 -7.36 -0.41 14.66
N LYS A 128 -6.63 0.70 14.86
CA LYS A 128 -5.96 1.06 16.13
C LYS A 128 -5.07 -0.07 16.65
N THR A 129 -4.54 -0.89 15.75
CA THR A 129 -3.74 -2.07 16.06
C THR A 129 -2.30 -1.86 15.64
N ASN A 130 -1.37 -1.81 16.60
CA ASN A 130 0.05 -1.74 16.30
C ASN A 130 0.59 -3.14 15.98
N ALA A 131 0.89 -3.38 14.71
CA ALA A 131 1.33 -4.67 14.22
C ALA A 131 2.64 -5.19 14.86
N ARG A 132 3.45 -4.30 15.46
CA ARG A 132 4.63 -4.69 16.26
C ARG A 132 4.26 -5.56 17.47
N TYR A 133 3.05 -5.42 17.98
CA TYR A 133 2.54 -6.12 19.16
C TYR A 133 1.37 -7.05 18.82
N LEU A 134 1.28 -7.45 17.54
CA LEU A 134 0.23 -8.35 17.10
C LEU A 134 0.38 -9.72 17.75
N GLU A 135 -0.72 -10.28 18.20
CA GLU A 135 -0.77 -11.59 18.84
C GLU A 135 -1.65 -12.57 18.03
N PRO A 136 -1.35 -13.87 18.09
CA PRO A 136 -2.08 -14.90 17.32
C PRO A 136 -3.59 -14.93 17.54
N ASP A 137 -4.04 -14.67 18.77
CA ASP A 137 -5.46 -14.68 19.13
C ASP A 137 -6.27 -13.55 18.50
N GLN A 138 -5.60 -12.50 18.00
CA GLN A 138 -6.21 -11.43 17.23
C GLN A 138 -6.47 -11.84 15.78
N ILE A 139 -5.69 -12.77 15.22
CA ILE A 139 -5.84 -13.23 13.83
C ILE A 139 -6.89 -14.33 13.72
N ARG A 140 -6.77 -15.42 14.49
CA ARG A 140 -7.74 -16.53 14.62
C ARG A 140 -8.05 -17.33 13.36
N GLU A 141 -7.37 -17.05 12.28
CA GLU A 141 -7.60 -17.65 10.96
C GLU A 141 -6.28 -18.10 10.34
N PRO A 142 -6.28 -19.20 9.58
CA PRO A 142 -5.08 -19.59 8.83
C PRO A 142 -4.82 -18.58 7.72
N VAL A 143 -3.68 -17.89 7.79
CA VAL A 143 -3.22 -16.93 6.78
C VAL A 143 -2.20 -17.60 5.87
N GLN A 144 -2.33 -17.41 4.57
CA GLN A 144 -1.46 -17.98 3.54
C GLN A 144 -0.63 -16.90 2.83
N MET A 145 -1.08 -15.65 2.85
CA MET A 145 -0.37 -14.52 2.27
C MET A 145 -0.34 -13.35 3.23
N VAL A 146 0.86 -12.82 3.48
CA VAL A 146 1.06 -11.56 4.21
C VAL A 146 1.59 -10.51 3.26
N THR A 147 0.97 -9.35 3.23
CA THR A 147 1.48 -8.13 2.60
C THR A 147 1.78 -7.09 3.66
N MET A 148 2.87 -6.32 3.52
CA MET A 148 3.24 -5.32 4.50
C MET A 148 3.78 -4.05 3.85
N ASP A 149 3.12 -2.92 4.13
CA ASP A 149 3.50 -1.57 3.72
C ASP A 149 3.46 -0.61 4.92
N VAL A 150 4.39 -0.77 5.86
CA VAL A 150 4.46 0.07 7.07
C VAL A 150 5.29 1.32 6.85
N SER A 151 4.96 2.40 7.58
CA SER A 151 5.68 3.68 7.55
C SER A 151 6.06 4.13 8.95
N PHE A 152 7.14 4.92 9.05
CA PHE A 152 7.66 5.50 10.30
C PHE A 152 8.20 4.47 11.30
N ILE A 153 8.41 3.25 10.85
CA ILE A 153 8.99 2.14 11.62
C ILE A 153 9.76 1.24 10.67
N SER A 154 10.85 0.64 11.16
CA SER A 154 11.55 -0.41 10.41
C SER A 154 10.69 -1.66 10.27
N ALA A 155 10.65 -2.24 9.08
CA ALA A 155 9.97 -3.51 8.81
C ALA A 155 10.49 -4.63 9.71
N THR A 156 11.79 -4.61 10.04
CA THR A 156 12.43 -5.63 10.90
C THR A 156 11.88 -5.66 12.33
N LEU A 157 11.29 -4.56 12.81
CA LEU A 157 10.65 -4.50 14.14
C LEU A 157 9.21 -5.04 14.14
N VAL A 158 8.59 -5.11 12.97
CA VAL A 158 7.18 -5.52 12.80
C VAL A 158 7.08 -6.97 12.38
N LEU A 159 7.96 -7.40 11.46
CA LEU A 159 7.99 -8.75 10.89
C LEU A 159 7.88 -9.89 11.93
N PRO A 160 8.60 -9.87 13.06
CA PRO A 160 8.54 -11.00 14.01
C PRO A 160 7.13 -11.25 14.58
N ALA A 161 6.43 -10.19 14.97
CA ALA A 161 5.07 -10.31 15.50
C ALA A 161 4.06 -10.70 14.40
N VAL A 162 4.23 -10.13 13.19
CA VAL A 162 3.39 -10.40 12.03
C VAL A 162 3.50 -11.87 11.60
N VAL A 163 4.73 -12.39 11.39
CA VAL A 163 4.96 -13.78 10.96
C VAL A 163 4.45 -14.75 12.02
N ARG A 164 4.78 -14.52 13.29
CA ARG A 164 4.29 -15.35 14.40
C ARG A 164 2.77 -15.41 14.43
N SER A 165 2.10 -14.27 14.28
CA SER A 165 0.64 -14.20 14.43
C SER A 165 -0.10 -14.68 13.20
N ALA A 166 0.38 -14.36 12.01
CA ALA A 166 -0.22 -14.79 10.76
C ALA A 166 -0.13 -16.30 10.56
N PHE A 167 1.02 -16.89 10.94
CA PHE A 167 1.31 -18.30 10.67
C PHE A 167 1.14 -19.22 11.89
N ALA A 168 0.53 -18.72 12.96
CA ALA A 168 0.24 -19.53 14.17
C ALA A 168 -0.75 -20.67 13.87
N ALA A 169 -1.80 -20.39 13.11
CA ALA A 169 -2.74 -21.42 12.68
C ALA A 169 -2.19 -22.21 11.48
N ALA A 170 -2.41 -23.52 11.47
CA ALA A 170 -2.03 -24.35 10.33
C ALA A 170 -2.83 -23.94 9.09
N ALA A 171 -2.14 -23.77 7.96
CA ALA A 171 -2.73 -23.54 6.66
C ALA A 171 -2.15 -24.56 5.67
N GLU A 172 -2.95 -25.01 4.72
CA GLU A 172 -2.48 -25.84 3.62
C GLU A 172 -1.73 -25.00 2.60
N GLY A 173 -0.71 -25.60 1.98
CA GLY A 173 0.08 -24.99 0.92
C GLY A 173 1.15 -24.01 1.41
N PRO A 174 1.85 -23.38 0.47
CA PRO A 174 2.93 -22.45 0.77
C PRO A 174 2.39 -21.16 1.38
N ARG A 175 3.18 -20.59 2.26
CA ARG A 175 2.90 -19.28 2.87
C ARG A 175 3.80 -18.23 2.26
N HIS A 176 3.22 -17.13 1.88
CA HIS A 176 3.91 -16.05 1.17
C HIS A 176 3.97 -14.79 2.01
N VAL A 177 5.10 -14.08 1.94
CA VAL A 177 5.25 -12.74 2.49
C VAL A 177 5.74 -11.82 1.38
N VAL A 178 5.06 -10.70 1.18
CA VAL A 178 5.54 -9.56 0.39
C VAL A 178 5.62 -8.34 1.28
N THR A 179 6.82 -7.81 1.48
CA THR A 179 7.01 -6.59 2.26
C THR A 179 7.61 -5.48 1.42
N LEU A 180 7.13 -4.25 1.61
CA LEU A 180 7.75 -3.07 1.04
C LEU A 180 8.92 -2.64 1.91
N VAL A 181 10.11 -2.53 1.32
CA VAL A 181 11.32 -2.02 1.97
C VAL A 181 11.44 -0.53 1.64
N LYS A 182 11.43 0.29 2.66
CA LYS A 182 11.54 1.75 2.57
C LYS A 182 12.86 2.19 3.19
N PRO A 183 13.90 2.47 2.40
CA PRO A 183 15.23 2.78 2.92
C PRO A 183 15.23 3.84 4.02
N GLN A 184 14.40 4.88 3.90
CA GLN A 184 14.32 5.96 4.88
C GLN A 184 13.89 5.51 6.30
N PHE A 185 13.28 4.33 6.44
CA PHE A 185 12.89 3.77 7.74
C PHE A 185 13.80 2.62 8.19
N GLU A 186 14.73 2.19 7.33
CA GLU A 186 15.65 1.08 7.62
C GLU A 186 17.06 1.51 7.95
N VAL A 187 17.55 2.60 7.33
CA VAL A 187 18.89 3.15 7.61
C VAL A 187 18.88 4.07 8.82
N GLY A 188 20.05 4.35 9.37
CA GLY A 188 20.23 5.36 10.43
C GLY A 188 19.86 6.77 9.95
N ARG A 189 19.45 7.64 10.89
CA ARG A 189 19.03 9.01 10.59
C ARG A 189 20.11 9.82 9.87
N GLU A 190 21.37 9.54 10.12
CA GLU A 190 22.55 10.17 9.50
C GLU A 190 22.66 9.91 8.00
N ARG A 191 22.02 8.84 7.51
CA ARG A 191 22.01 8.47 6.09
C ARG A 191 20.74 8.96 5.36
N VAL A 192 19.81 9.58 6.09
CA VAL A 192 18.60 10.17 5.53
C VAL A 192 18.85 11.63 5.20
N GLY A 193 18.84 11.98 3.93
CA GLY A 193 19.14 13.33 3.45
C GLY A 193 17.97 14.30 3.61
N LYS A 194 18.19 15.52 3.09
CA LYS A 194 17.18 16.58 3.11
C LYS A 194 15.87 16.11 2.45
N GLY A 195 14.76 16.37 3.10
CA GLY A 195 13.42 15.97 2.66
C GLY A 195 13.09 14.50 2.91
N GLY A 196 13.83 13.83 3.83
CA GLY A 196 13.55 12.42 4.16
C GLY A 196 13.98 11.43 3.07
N ILE A 197 14.89 11.84 2.14
CA ILE A 197 15.23 11.02 0.96
C ILE A 197 16.59 10.37 1.13
N VAL A 198 16.66 9.05 0.96
CA VAL A 198 17.90 8.27 0.88
C VAL A 198 18.35 8.19 -0.59
N ARG A 199 19.41 8.94 -0.94
CA ARG A 199 19.94 9.00 -2.32
C ARG A 199 21.10 8.07 -2.56
N ASP A 200 21.83 7.71 -1.49
CA ASP A 200 22.97 6.80 -1.55
C ASP A 200 22.50 5.38 -1.88
N GLU A 201 22.96 4.84 -2.99
CA GLU A 201 22.58 3.50 -3.45
C GLU A 201 23.09 2.40 -2.51
N HIS A 202 24.25 2.59 -1.87
CA HIS A 202 24.75 1.65 -0.86
C HIS A 202 23.81 1.63 0.36
N ALA A 203 23.34 2.80 0.81
CA ALA A 203 22.36 2.87 1.89
C ALA A 203 21.04 2.19 1.52
N GLN A 204 20.58 2.33 0.29
CA GLN A 204 19.40 1.65 -0.20
C GLN A 204 19.58 0.12 -0.19
N GLN A 205 20.75 -0.35 -0.66
CA GLN A 205 21.07 -1.77 -0.65
C GLN A 205 21.20 -2.33 0.77
N ASP A 206 21.87 -1.62 1.68
CA ASP A 206 21.95 -2.01 3.09
C ASP A 206 20.57 -2.13 3.75
N ALA A 207 19.63 -1.25 3.39
CA ALA A 207 18.25 -1.34 3.85
C ALA A 207 17.56 -2.64 3.38
N VAL A 208 17.80 -3.02 2.13
CA VAL A 208 17.26 -4.27 1.56
C VAL A 208 17.87 -5.48 2.26
N GLU A 209 19.20 -5.52 2.41
CA GLU A 209 19.89 -6.64 3.06
C GLU A 209 19.51 -6.79 4.53
N LYS A 210 19.30 -5.69 5.24
CA LYS A 210 18.82 -5.70 6.62
C LYS A 210 17.45 -6.37 6.75
N VAL A 211 16.50 -6.03 5.87
CA VAL A 211 15.16 -6.64 5.88
C VAL A 211 15.23 -8.08 5.41
N ARG A 212 16.06 -8.39 4.40
CA ARG A 212 16.32 -9.76 3.92
C ARG A 212 16.79 -10.65 5.07
N ALA A 213 17.84 -10.24 5.81
CA ALA A 213 18.38 -10.97 6.93
C ALA A 213 17.30 -11.22 8.02
N ALA A 214 16.51 -10.20 8.35
CA ALA A 214 15.43 -10.36 9.32
C ALA A 214 14.35 -11.37 8.86
N VAL A 215 14.04 -11.43 7.57
CA VAL A 215 13.10 -12.41 7.00
C VAL A 215 13.71 -13.81 7.04
N GLU A 216 15.00 -13.95 6.74
CA GLU A 216 15.74 -15.22 6.78
C GLU A 216 15.82 -15.77 8.20
N ASP A 217 16.14 -14.93 9.19
CA ASP A 217 16.15 -15.28 10.62
C ASP A 217 14.79 -15.78 11.13
N LEU A 218 13.69 -15.33 10.53
CA LEU A 218 12.33 -15.77 10.84
C LEU A 218 11.96 -17.09 10.11
N GLY A 219 12.84 -17.65 9.32
CA GLY A 219 12.63 -18.90 8.58
C GLY A 219 12.15 -18.70 7.14
N GLY A 220 12.15 -17.48 6.64
CA GLY A 220 11.83 -17.17 5.25
C GLY A 220 12.85 -17.76 4.27
N ARG A 221 12.36 -18.28 3.15
CA ARG A 221 13.16 -18.93 2.10
C ARG A 221 12.81 -18.34 0.74
N GLU A 222 13.60 -18.68 -0.28
CA GLU A 222 13.42 -18.19 -1.66
C GLU A 222 13.30 -16.66 -1.72
N ILE A 223 14.09 -15.94 -0.91
CA ILE A 223 13.97 -14.49 -0.76
C ILE A 223 14.42 -13.79 -2.03
N LYS A 224 13.54 -12.98 -2.61
CA LYS A 224 13.73 -12.24 -3.85
C LYS A 224 13.38 -10.77 -3.65
N THR A 225 14.03 -9.88 -4.40
CA THR A 225 13.78 -8.44 -4.30
C THR A 225 13.69 -7.83 -5.71
N ILE A 226 12.78 -6.89 -5.88
CA ILE A 226 12.65 -6.04 -7.07
C ILE A 226 12.40 -4.60 -6.68
N ASP A 227 12.63 -3.67 -7.60
CA ASP A 227 12.20 -2.30 -7.43
C ASP A 227 10.67 -2.18 -7.38
N SER A 228 10.18 -1.31 -6.52
CA SER A 228 8.79 -0.86 -6.58
C SER A 228 8.53 -0.12 -7.91
N PRO A 229 7.39 -0.34 -8.57
CA PRO A 229 7.07 0.32 -9.85
C PRO A 229 6.83 1.83 -9.68
N ILE A 230 6.61 2.27 -8.46
CA ILE A 230 6.39 3.68 -8.14
C ILE A 230 7.24 4.09 -6.93
N ARG A 231 7.64 5.35 -6.92
CA ARG A 231 8.35 5.93 -5.77
C ARG A 231 7.41 6.22 -4.61
N GLY A 232 7.95 6.25 -3.40
CA GLY A 232 7.25 6.71 -2.20
C GLY A 232 6.75 8.16 -2.33
N ALA A 233 5.88 8.58 -1.41
CA ALA A 233 5.22 9.90 -1.46
C ALA A 233 6.21 11.07 -1.52
N GLU A 234 7.36 10.95 -0.88
CA GLU A 234 8.43 11.95 -0.85
C GLU A 234 9.48 11.75 -1.96
N GLY A 235 9.28 10.75 -2.84
CA GLY A 235 10.18 10.46 -3.96
C GLY A 235 11.27 9.42 -3.67
N ASN A 236 11.27 8.79 -2.50
CA ASN A 236 12.18 7.70 -2.17
C ASN A 236 12.02 6.52 -3.13
N ARG A 237 13.14 5.90 -3.48
CA ARG A 237 13.16 4.57 -4.09
C ARG A 237 12.74 3.56 -3.04
N GLU A 238 11.83 2.68 -3.40
CA GLU A 238 11.32 1.63 -2.53
C GLU A 238 11.50 0.27 -3.22
N PHE A 239 11.54 -0.80 -2.44
CA PHE A 239 11.75 -2.14 -2.96
C PHE A 239 10.66 -3.08 -2.45
N LEU A 240 10.31 -4.06 -3.26
CA LEU A 240 9.44 -5.16 -2.88
C LEU A 240 10.31 -6.37 -2.58
N LEU A 241 10.16 -6.95 -1.40
CA LEU A 241 10.83 -8.17 -0.99
C LEU A 241 9.80 -9.28 -0.79
N TYR A 242 10.05 -10.41 -1.41
CA TYR A 242 9.24 -11.62 -1.35
C TYR A 242 9.98 -12.73 -0.62
N ALA A 243 9.24 -13.54 0.15
CA ALA A 243 9.73 -14.78 0.75
C ALA A 243 8.63 -15.84 0.86
N LYS A 244 9.02 -17.09 0.91
CA LYS A 244 8.18 -18.23 1.34
C LYS A 244 8.51 -18.65 2.77
N PHE A 245 7.51 -19.19 3.48
CA PHE A 245 7.61 -19.73 4.83
C PHE A 245 7.07 -21.15 4.91
#